data_d1cf2b455263e6308e52d5d6cdc98afc
#
_entry.id   d1cf2b455263e6308e52d5d6cdc98afc
#
_cell.length_a   1.000
_cell.length_b   1.000
_cell.length_c   1.000
_cell.angle_alpha   90.00
_cell.angle_beta   90.00
_cell.angle_gamma   90.00
#
_symmetry.space_group_name_H-M   'P 1'
#
loop_
_entity.id
_entity.type
_entity.pdbx_description
1 polymer ?
#
loop_
_entity_poly.entity_id
_entity_poly.type
_entity_poly.pdbx_seq_one_letter_code
_entity_poly.pdbx_strand_id
1 'polypeptide(L)'
;MNFQYDLFNEGFKTKNAEKHDRLRSKQNDYLDSHHHPQEKIQQLIKLDKYICGDILELFAGQGNLSKHYEQKGKLYKCTKETTGDSFQHLFELINNKKTFDVIVIDSYGYPSQFMDNVWHVMKPKSLLILTFPVMGVQCINGIVEQHFINFWRSARPSTGDVVGAVTDYGLKYWYLPKLIDVVKIKPIWRYVFECERVKATEFCSTKNRK
;
A
#
# COMPACT_ATOMS: atom_id res chain seq x y z
N MET A 1 -4.19 -28.25 -14.61
CA MET A 1 -4.67 -27.07 -15.34
C MET A 1 -4.37 -25.84 -14.51
N ASN A 2 -3.42 -25.01 -14.97
CA ASN A 2 -2.98 -23.83 -14.23
C ASN A 2 -3.92 -22.67 -14.52
N PHE A 3 -4.91 -22.44 -13.66
CA PHE A 3 -5.83 -21.32 -13.75
C PHE A 3 -5.24 -19.97 -13.29
N GLN A 4 -3.98 -19.94 -12.91
CA GLN A 4 -3.36 -18.77 -12.28
C GLN A 4 -2.71 -17.77 -13.25
N TYR A 5 -2.49 -18.13 -14.52
CA TYR A 5 -1.76 -17.31 -15.49
C TYR A 5 -2.63 -16.48 -16.45
N ASP A 6 -3.90 -16.83 -16.62
CA ASP A 6 -4.78 -16.13 -17.58
C ASP A 6 -5.51 -14.91 -17.00
N LEU A 7 -5.45 -14.68 -15.69
CA LEU A 7 -6.08 -13.51 -15.07
C LEU A 7 -5.31 -12.20 -15.27
N PHE A 8 -4.04 -12.28 -15.69
CA PHE A 8 -3.17 -11.11 -15.83
C PHE A 8 -2.75 -10.78 -17.25
N ASN A 9 -2.91 -11.71 -18.19
CA ASN A 9 -2.59 -11.51 -19.59
C ASN A 9 -3.86 -11.68 -20.44
N GLU A 10 -4.26 -10.58 -21.04
CA GLU A 10 -5.22 -10.44 -22.12
C GLU A 10 -6.70 -10.74 -21.83
N GLY A 11 -7.48 -9.66 -21.85
CA GLY A 11 -8.72 -9.75 -22.58
C GLY A 11 -10.03 -9.76 -21.83
N PHE A 12 -10.13 -9.49 -20.54
CA PHE A 12 -11.40 -8.98 -20.01
C PHE A 12 -11.45 -7.45 -20.02
N LYS A 13 -11.20 -6.86 -21.17
CA LYS A 13 -11.74 -5.51 -21.46
C LYS A 13 -13.24 -5.64 -21.66
N THR A 14 -13.97 -5.64 -20.56
CA THR A 14 -15.41 -5.50 -20.63
C THR A 14 -15.71 -4.16 -21.30
N LYS A 15 -16.83 -4.05 -22.04
CA LYS A 15 -17.29 -2.77 -22.64
C LYS A 15 -17.31 -1.62 -21.62
N ASN A 16 -17.41 -1.93 -20.34
CA ASN A 16 -17.32 -0.98 -19.24
C ASN A 16 -15.87 -0.52 -18.96
N ALA A 17 -14.85 -1.37 -19.10
CA ALA A 17 -13.45 -0.96 -18.95
C ALA A 17 -13.04 0.00 -20.07
N GLU A 18 -13.45 -0.26 -21.31
CA GLU A 18 -13.23 0.68 -22.43
C GLU A 18 -13.96 2.00 -22.25
N LYS A 19 -15.16 1.98 -21.68
CA LYS A 19 -15.91 3.18 -21.33
C LYS A 19 -15.20 3.97 -20.21
N HIS A 20 -14.67 3.29 -19.23
CA HIS A 20 -13.86 3.90 -18.15
C HIS A 20 -12.55 4.48 -18.67
N ASP A 21 -11.85 3.80 -19.58
CA ASP A 21 -10.63 4.31 -20.19
C ASP A 21 -10.88 5.51 -21.11
N ARG A 22 -12.01 5.53 -21.85
CA ARG A 22 -12.42 6.71 -22.63
C ARG A 22 -12.84 7.89 -21.75
N LEU A 23 -13.42 7.64 -20.59
CA LEU A 23 -13.72 8.68 -19.61
C LEU A 23 -12.45 9.20 -18.94
N ARG A 24 -11.47 8.33 -18.67
CA ARG A 24 -10.15 8.72 -18.14
C ARG A 24 -9.37 9.61 -19.11
N SER A 25 -9.40 9.33 -20.42
CA SER A 25 -8.67 10.12 -21.41
C SER A 25 -9.23 11.54 -21.59
N LYS A 26 -10.48 11.79 -21.21
CA LYS A 26 -11.13 13.11 -21.28
C LYS A 26 -11.09 13.90 -19.96
N GLN A 27 -10.56 13.31 -18.89
CA GLN A 27 -10.66 13.83 -17.52
C GLN A 27 -9.33 13.99 -16.82
N ASN A 28 -8.24 14.33 -17.53
CA ASN A 28 -6.96 14.56 -16.88
C ASN A 28 -7.03 15.62 -15.77
N ASP A 29 -7.86 16.64 -15.92
CA ASP A 29 -8.04 17.69 -14.90
C ASP A 29 -8.90 17.23 -13.71
N TYR A 30 -9.75 16.21 -13.89
CA TYR A 30 -10.62 15.69 -12.83
C TYR A 30 -9.91 14.69 -11.91
N LEU A 31 -8.87 14.05 -12.39
CA LEU A 31 -8.10 13.05 -11.63
C LEU A 31 -7.30 13.69 -10.47
N ASP A 32 -6.81 14.91 -10.62
CA ASP A 32 -6.05 15.58 -9.58
C ASP A 32 -6.91 15.91 -8.35
N SER A 33 -8.20 16.20 -8.52
CA SER A 33 -9.10 16.51 -7.40
C SER A 33 -9.40 15.31 -6.51
N HIS A 34 -9.31 14.07 -7.01
CA HIS A 34 -9.57 12.83 -6.25
C HIS A 34 -8.34 12.29 -5.50
N HIS A 35 -7.14 12.81 -5.82
CA HIS A 35 -5.91 12.33 -5.19
C HIS A 35 -5.62 13.01 -3.85
N HIS A 36 -6.28 14.11 -3.55
CA HIS A 36 -6.13 14.86 -2.30
C HIS A 36 -4.65 15.09 -1.91
N PRO A 37 -3.83 15.65 -2.80
CA PRO A 37 -2.40 15.79 -2.55
C PRO A 37 -2.12 16.70 -1.36
N GLN A 38 -2.94 17.73 -1.14
CA GLN A 38 -2.73 18.68 -0.05
C GLN A 38 -2.90 18.04 1.32
N GLU A 39 -3.95 17.26 1.52
CA GLU A 39 -4.22 16.56 2.77
C GLU A 39 -3.16 15.48 3.04
N LYS A 40 -2.72 14.78 2.00
CA LYS A 40 -1.60 13.83 2.09
C LYS A 40 -0.30 14.53 2.49
N ILE A 41 0.00 15.69 1.90
CA ILE A 41 1.19 16.50 2.25
C ILE A 41 1.09 17.00 3.69
N GLN A 42 -0.05 17.48 4.14
CA GLN A 42 -0.25 17.90 5.55
C GLN A 42 0.03 16.73 6.51
N GLN A 43 -0.40 15.52 6.18
CA GLN A 43 -0.05 14.34 6.96
C GLN A 43 1.45 14.10 6.98
N LEU A 44 2.14 14.23 5.84
CA LEU A 44 3.59 14.05 5.76
C LEU A 44 4.35 15.10 6.59
N ILE A 45 3.91 16.36 6.57
CA ILE A 45 4.47 17.43 7.40
C ILE A 45 4.33 17.12 8.89
N LYS A 46 3.16 16.63 9.32
CA LYS A 46 2.93 16.21 10.71
C LYS A 46 3.86 15.07 11.13
N LEU A 47 4.19 14.20 10.19
CA LEU A 47 5.02 13.01 10.41
C LEU A 47 6.50 13.21 10.04
N ASP A 48 6.90 14.44 9.83
CA ASP A 48 8.21 14.84 9.31
C ASP A 48 9.39 14.17 10.02
N LYS A 49 9.31 14.05 11.34
CA LYS A 49 10.34 13.40 12.17
C LYS A 49 10.52 11.90 11.94
N TYR A 50 9.53 11.25 11.33
CA TYR A 50 9.56 9.81 11.03
C TYR A 50 9.99 9.50 9.60
N ILE A 51 9.93 10.50 8.71
CA ILE A 51 10.21 10.33 7.27
C ILE A 51 11.65 10.73 7.00
N CYS A 52 12.52 9.74 6.87
CA CYS A 52 13.94 9.95 6.55
C CYS A 52 14.57 8.68 5.98
N GLY A 53 15.79 8.79 5.46
CA GLY A 53 16.58 7.66 4.97
C GLY A 53 16.24 7.23 3.53
N ASP A 54 16.23 5.92 3.27
CA ASP A 54 15.85 5.36 1.97
C ASP A 54 14.32 5.21 1.90
N ILE A 55 13.69 5.84 0.93
CA ILE A 55 12.24 5.90 0.78
C ILE A 55 11.84 5.20 -0.51
N LEU A 56 10.95 4.21 -0.44
CA LEU A 56 10.34 3.55 -1.59
C LEU A 56 8.93 4.07 -1.79
N GLU A 57 8.68 4.73 -2.92
CA GLU A 57 7.34 5.17 -3.33
C GLU A 57 6.84 4.28 -4.46
N LEU A 58 5.95 3.36 -4.13
CA LEU A 58 5.19 2.60 -5.11
C LEU A 58 4.02 3.45 -5.60
N PHE A 59 3.82 3.52 -6.92
CA PHE A 59 2.77 4.34 -7.55
C PHE A 59 3.01 5.85 -7.42
N ALA A 60 4.23 6.31 -7.68
CA ALA A 60 4.57 7.74 -7.62
C ALA A 60 3.72 8.64 -8.54
N GLY A 61 3.09 8.08 -9.58
CA GLY A 61 2.22 8.79 -10.52
C GLY A 61 2.92 10.01 -11.11
N GLN A 62 2.30 11.18 -11.02
CA GLN A 62 2.87 12.46 -11.48
C GLN A 62 3.92 13.04 -10.50
N GLY A 63 4.21 12.37 -9.38
CA GLY A 63 5.21 12.79 -8.43
C GLY A 63 4.81 13.93 -7.51
N ASN A 64 3.51 14.15 -7.29
CA ASN A 64 3.03 15.21 -6.41
C ASN A 64 3.52 15.07 -4.97
N LEU A 65 3.63 13.83 -4.46
CA LEU A 65 4.19 13.55 -3.14
C LEU A 65 5.70 13.33 -3.18
N SER A 66 6.24 12.89 -4.31
CA SER A 66 7.66 12.59 -4.49
C SER A 66 8.57 13.75 -4.10
N LYS A 67 8.20 14.98 -4.46
CA LYS A 67 8.95 16.21 -4.12
C LYS A 67 9.13 16.38 -2.60
N HIS A 68 8.13 16.00 -1.83
CA HIS A 68 8.21 16.06 -0.37
C HIS A 68 9.15 14.97 0.17
N TYR A 69 9.07 13.75 -0.36
CA TYR A 69 9.96 12.67 0.03
C TYR A 69 11.42 12.92 -0.36
N GLU A 70 11.68 13.51 -1.53
CA GLU A 70 13.03 13.88 -2.00
C GLU A 70 13.75 14.86 -1.06
N GLN A 71 13.00 15.69 -0.34
CA GLN A 71 13.55 16.60 0.66
C GLN A 71 13.94 15.90 1.97
N LYS A 72 13.45 14.66 2.20
CA LYS A 72 13.59 13.93 3.46
C LYS A 72 14.59 12.78 3.39
N GLY A 73 14.89 12.31 2.19
CA GLY A 73 15.79 11.17 2.04
C GLY A 73 16.02 10.79 0.59
N LYS A 74 16.67 9.64 0.42
CA LYS A 74 16.92 9.09 -0.91
C LYS A 74 15.66 8.38 -1.41
N LEU A 75 15.01 8.98 -2.41
CA LEU A 75 13.77 8.47 -2.96
C LEU A 75 14.02 7.48 -4.11
N TYR A 76 13.34 6.35 -4.04
CA TYR A 76 13.22 5.32 -5.08
C TYR A 76 11.77 5.31 -5.56
N LYS A 77 11.54 5.83 -6.76
CA LYS A 77 10.20 5.96 -7.36
C LYS A 77 9.89 4.79 -8.29
N CYS A 78 8.71 4.22 -8.12
CA CYS A 78 8.14 3.30 -9.09
C CYS A 78 7.04 4.04 -9.85
N THR A 79 7.25 4.26 -11.13
CA THR A 79 6.25 4.80 -12.04
C THR A 79 6.05 3.83 -13.19
N LYS A 80 4.88 3.86 -13.81
CA LYS A 80 4.57 3.01 -14.96
C LYS A 80 5.57 3.23 -16.11
N GLU A 81 6.05 4.46 -16.26
CA GLU A 81 6.97 4.87 -17.32
C GLU A 81 8.41 4.43 -17.07
N THR A 82 8.84 4.40 -15.79
CA THR A 82 10.25 4.14 -15.44
C THR A 82 10.52 2.71 -15.04
N THR A 83 9.60 2.08 -14.33
CA THR A 83 9.78 0.74 -13.74
C THR A 83 8.76 -0.28 -14.24
N GLY A 84 7.77 0.16 -15.04
CA GLY A 84 6.67 -0.69 -15.48
C GLY A 84 5.72 -1.03 -14.33
N ASP A 85 5.45 -2.31 -14.11
CA ASP A 85 4.56 -2.79 -13.07
C ASP A 85 5.21 -2.66 -11.68
N SER A 86 4.57 -1.94 -10.76
CA SER A 86 5.09 -1.74 -9.39
C SER A 86 5.24 -3.04 -8.60
N PHE A 87 4.45 -4.06 -8.92
CA PHE A 87 4.54 -5.35 -8.27
C PHE A 87 5.77 -6.11 -8.75
N GLN A 88 6.02 -6.14 -10.07
CA GLN A 88 7.23 -6.73 -10.64
C GLN A 88 8.48 -6.03 -10.09
N HIS A 89 8.47 -4.71 -10.05
CA HIS A 89 9.60 -3.96 -9.50
C HIS A 89 9.85 -4.25 -8.02
N LEU A 90 8.81 -4.46 -7.22
CA LEU A 90 8.97 -4.90 -5.83
C LEU A 90 9.71 -6.24 -5.74
N PHE A 91 9.42 -7.22 -6.62
CA PHE A 91 10.17 -8.48 -6.67
C PHE A 91 11.63 -8.28 -7.05
N GLU A 92 11.95 -7.39 -7.97
CA GLU A 92 13.33 -7.06 -8.31
C GLU A 92 14.08 -6.49 -7.11
N LEU A 93 13.45 -5.61 -6.33
CA LEU A 93 14.02 -5.06 -5.10
C LEU A 93 14.26 -6.14 -4.03
N ILE A 94 13.33 -7.10 -3.88
CA ILE A 94 13.49 -8.26 -3.00
C ILE A 94 14.68 -9.11 -3.43
N ASN A 95 14.77 -9.45 -4.72
CA ASN A 95 15.87 -10.27 -5.26
C ASN A 95 17.22 -9.58 -5.08
N ASN A 96 17.26 -8.26 -5.20
CA ASN A 96 18.45 -7.44 -4.97
C ASN A 96 18.72 -7.15 -3.48
N LYS A 97 17.93 -7.73 -2.55
CA LYS A 97 18.03 -7.53 -1.10
C LYS A 97 18.02 -6.06 -0.69
N LYS A 98 17.30 -5.23 -1.44
CA LYS A 98 17.18 -3.80 -1.16
C LYS A 98 16.19 -3.60 -0.02
N THR A 99 16.52 -2.72 0.95
CA THR A 99 15.66 -2.41 2.09
C THR A 99 15.50 -0.90 2.29
N PHE A 100 14.38 -0.49 2.88
CA PHE A 100 13.96 0.90 2.99
C PHE A 100 13.53 1.26 4.41
N ASP A 101 13.74 2.54 4.76
CA ASP A 101 13.29 3.12 6.02
C ASP A 101 11.81 3.50 5.95
N VAL A 102 11.35 3.92 4.77
CA VAL A 102 9.96 4.32 4.52
C VAL A 102 9.46 3.64 3.26
N ILE A 103 8.28 3.02 3.34
CA ILE A 103 7.61 2.44 2.17
C ILE A 103 6.23 3.06 2.05
N VAL A 104 5.93 3.57 0.85
CA VAL A 104 4.68 4.22 0.51
C VAL A 104 3.95 3.41 -0.55
N ILE A 105 2.74 2.98 -0.22
CA ILE A 105 1.83 2.29 -1.15
C ILE A 105 0.62 3.18 -1.37
N ASP A 106 0.67 3.99 -2.41
CA ASP A 106 -0.41 4.92 -2.79
C ASP A 106 -1.14 4.42 -4.05
N SER A 107 -1.63 3.18 -3.98
CA SER A 107 -2.26 2.50 -5.11
C SER A 107 -3.66 3.05 -5.43
N TYR A 108 -4.06 2.99 -6.70
CA TYR A 108 -5.44 3.29 -7.15
C TYR A 108 -6.48 2.27 -6.68
N GLY A 109 -6.02 1.11 -6.22
CA GLY A 109 -6.84 0.02 -5.74
C GLY A 109 -6.45 -0.37 -4.33
N TYR A 110 -6.90 -1.55 -3.93
CA TYR A 110 -6.56 -2.09 -2.64
C TYR A 110 -5.10 -2.54 -2.62
N PRO A 111 -4.37 -2.25 -1.53
CA PRO A 111 -2.95 -2.60 -1.43
C PRO A 111 -2.69 -4.07 -1.12
N SER A 112 -3.73 -4.93 -1.08
CA SER A 112 -3.65 -6.33 -0.68
C SER A 112 -2.54 -7.11 -1.37
N GLN A 113 -2.37 -6.92 -2.68
CA GLN A 113 -1.37 -7.63 -3.46
C GLN A 113 0.07 -7.35 -3.04
N PHE A 114 0.32 -6.23 -2.35
CA PHE A 114 1.66 -5.87 -1.88
C PHE A 114 1.95 -6.40 -0.49
N MET A 115 0.91 -6.75 0.28
CA MET A 115 1.04 -7.04 1.71
C MET A 115 1.82 -8.33 2.02
N ASP A 116 1.91 -9.29 1.09
CA ASP A 116 2.77 -10.47 1.28
C ASP A 116 4.26 -10.18 1.02
N ASN A 117 4.59 -9.13 0.27
CA ASN A 117 5.94 -8.92 -0.25
C ASN A 117 6.64 -7.69 0.34
N VAL A 118 5.90 -6.68 0.78
CA VAL A 118 6.45 -5.41 1.26
C VAL A 118 7.39 -5.58 2.46
N TRP A 119 7.14 -6.56 3.32
CA TRP A 119 7.93 -6.85 4.52
C TRP A 119 9.36 -7.29 4.23
N HIS A 120 9.60 -7.87 3.04
CA HIS A 120 10.93 -8.31 2.62
C HIS A 120 11.86 -7.14 2.26
N VAL A 121 11.31 -5.98 1.98
CA VAL A 121 12.06 -4.76 1.64
C VAL A 121 12.05 -3.73 2.77
N MET A 122 11.58 -4.09 3.96
CA MET A 122 11.58 -3.24 5.14
C MET A 122 12.89 -3.38 5.94
N LYS A 123 13.43 -2.25 6.42
CA LYS A 123 14.45 -2.26 7.46
C LYS A 123 13.85 -2.68 8.81
N PRO A 124 14.67 -3.14 9.78
CA PRO A 124 14.18 -3.61 11.09
C PRO A 124 13.30 -2.61 11.85
N LYS A 125 13.51 -1.32 11.64
CA LYS A 125 12.64 -0.23 12.09
C LYS A 125 12.33 0.63 10.88
N SER A 126 11.06 0.70 10.51
CA SER A 126 10.62 1.33 9.26
C SER A 126 9.20 1.88 9.37
N LEU A 127 8.83 2.69 8.40
CA LEU A 127 7.50 3.27 8.28
C LEU A 127 6.78 2.66 7.07
N LEU A 128 5.54 2.23 7.26
CA LEU A 128 4.64 1.82 6.19
C LEU A 128 3.52 2.85 6.06
N ILE A 129 3.42 3.48 4.90
CA ILE A 129 2.35 4.42 4.55
C ILE A 129 1.46 3.75 3.52
N LEU A 130 0.19 3.60 3.85
CA LEU A 130 -0.77 2.80 3.11
C LEU A 130 -2.00 3.62 2.76
N THR A 131 -2.29 3.82 1.48
CA THR A 131 -3.54 4.41 1.03
C THR A 131 -4.56 3.31 0.78
N PHE A 132 -5.74 3.47 1.37
CA PHE A 132 -6.82 2.50 1.33
C PHE A 132 -8.10 3.15 0.81
N PRO A 133 -8.72 2.64 -0.26
CA PRO A 133 -10.00 3.15 -0.75
C PRO A 133 -11.13 2.75 0.21
N VAL A 134 -11.94 3.72 0.61
CA VAL A 134 -13.10 3.52 1.51
C VAL A 134 -14.36 3.13 0.74
N MET A 135 -14.33 3.26 -0.57
CA MET A 135 -15.43 2.82 -1.40
C MET A 135 -15.61 1.32 -1.22
N GLY A 136 -16.81 0.95 -0.82
CA GLY A 136 -17.17 -0.45 -0.58
C GLY A 136 -16.71 -1.31 -1.73
N VAL A 137 -16.42 -2.56 -1.44
CA VAL A 137 -15.94 -3.56 -2.40
C VAL A 137 -16.62 -3.32 -3.73
N GLN A 138 -15.83 -3.00 -4.74
CA GLN A 138 -16.35 -2.97 -6.10
C GLN A 138 -16.75 -4.41 -6.41
N CYS A 139 -18.05 -4.65 -6.40
CA CYS A 139 -18.58 -5.91 -6.87
C CYS A 139 -18.25 -6.01 -8.36
N ILE A 140 -17.27 -6.82 -8.69
CA ILE A 140 -17.09 -7.25 -10.08
C ILE A 140 -18.27 -8.19 -10.35
N ASN A 141 -19.22 -7.76 -11.20
CA ASN A 141 -20.44 -8.51 -11.50
C ASN A 141 -21.34 -8.84 -10.27
N GLY A 142 -21.38 -7.98 -9.27
CA GLY A 142 -22.21 -8.18 -8.08
C GLY A 142 -21.65 -9.18 -7.07
N ILE A 143 -20.52 -9.80 -7.35
CA ILE A 143 -19.85 -10.74 -6.44
C ILE A 143 -18.73 -10.00 -5.71
N VAL A 144 -18.88 -9.92 -4.40
CA VAL A 144 -17.77 -9.48 -3.54
C VAL A 144 -16.69 -10.55 -3.60
N GLU A 145 -15.48 -10.16 -3.98
CA GLU A 145 -14.38 -11.12 -3.96
C GLU A 145 -14.17 -11.62 -2.53
N GLN A 146 -14.45 -12.89 -2.31
CA GLN A 146 -14.24 -13.53 -1.01
C GLN A 146 -12.79 -13.37 -0.53
N HIS A 147 -11.85 -13.32 -1.47
CA HIS A 147 -10.44 -13.06 -1.22
C HIS A 147 -10.21 -11.69 -0.53
N PHE A 148 -10.93 -10.65 -0.97
CA PHE A 148 -10.88 -9.34 -0.34
C PHE A 148 -11.39 -9.38 1.11
N ILE A 149 -12.54 -10.05 1.33
CA ILE A 149 -13.12 -10.19 2.67
C ILE A 149 -12.17 -10.97 3.58
N ASN A 150 -11.59 -12.04 3.08
CA ASN A 150 -10.66 -12.86 3.84
C ASN A 150 -9.41 -12.07 4.23
N PHE A 151 -8.92 -11.20 3.35
CA PHE A 151 -7.76 -10.38 3.61
C PHE A 151 -8.07 -9.24 4.59
N TRP A 152 -9.11 -8.45 4.31
CA TRP A 152 -9.43 -7.26 5.09
C TRP A 152 -10.47 -7.51 6.18
N ARG A 153 -10.88 -8.77 6.38
CA ARG A 153 -11.84 -9.24 7.39
C ARG A 153 -13.26 -8.73 7.23
N SER A 154 -13.53 -7.91 6.23
CA SER A 154 -14.84 -7.30 5.99
C SER A 154 -15.00 -6.87 4.54
N ALA A 155 -16.24 -6.88 4.06
CA ALA A 155 -16.61 -6.27 2.78
C ALA A 155 -16.53 -4.72 2.82
N ARG A 156 -16.58 -4.14 4.03
CA ARG A 156 -16.42 -2.69 4.27
C ARG A 156 -15.51 -2.50 5.47
N PRO A 157 -14.20 -2.65 5.29
CA PRO A 157 -13.26 -2.64 6.39
C PRO A 157 -13.33 -1.34 7.19
N SER A 158 -13.45 -1.49 8.50
CA SER A 158 -13.26 -0.41 9.46
C SER A 158 -11.75 -0.13 9.65
N THR A 159 -11.42 0.94 10.36
CA THR A 159 -10.03 1.18 10.77
C THR A 159 -9.46 -0.01 11.55
N GLY A 160 -10.26 -0.62 12.44
CA GLY A 160 -9.85 -1.78 13.21
C GLY A 160 -9.55 -3.01 12.33
N ASP A 161 -10.37 -3.25 11.30
CA ASP A 161 -10.14 -4.35 10.35
C ASP A 161 -8.85 -4.16 9.57
N VAL A 162 -8.59 -2.94 9.06
CA VAL A 162 -7.35 -2.62 8.34
C VAL A 162 -6.14 -2.77 9.25
N VAL A 163 -6.18 -2.22 10.46
CA VAL A 163 -5.10 -2.35 11.45
C VAL A 163 -4.86 -3.82 11.79
N GLY A 164 -5.92 -4.58 12.03
CA GLY A 164 -5.82 -6.01 12.31
C GLY A 164 -5.20 -6.80 11.17
N ALA A 165 -5.63 -6.56 9.93
CA ALA A 165 -5.07 -7.22 8.75
C ALA A 165 -3.58 -6.89 8.57
N VAL A 166 -3.20 -5.60 8.66
CA VAL A 166 -1.80 -5.18 8.56
C VAL A 166 -0.95 -5.79 9.66
N THR A 167 -1.49 -5.88 10.88
CA THR A 167 -0.79 -6.50 12.02
C THR A 167 -0.56 -8.00 11.80
N ASP A 168 -1.57 -8.74 11.35
CA ASP A 168 -1.43 -10.18 11.09
C ASP A 168 -0.37 -10.45 10.02
N TYR A 169 -0.39 -9.67 8.93
CA TYR A 169 0.62 -9.79 7.88
C TYR A 169 2.01 -9.40 8.38
N GLY A 170 2.12 -8.31 9.15
CA GLY A 170 3.38 -7.92 9.77
C GLY A 170 3.96 -9.04 10.64
N LEU A 171 3.16 -9.61 11.52
CA LEU A 171 3.58 -10.70 12.41
C LEU A 171 4.01 -11.96 11.67
N LYS A 172 3.37 -12.29 10.53
CA LYS A 172 3.77 -13.39 9.65
C LYS A 172 5.23 -13.24 9.19
N TYR A 173 5.72 -12.01 9.05
CA TYR A 173 7.08 -11.67 8.61
C TYR A 173 7.96 -11.12 9.74
N TRP A 174 7.57 -11.34 10.99
CA TRP A 174 8.29 -10.90 12.19
C TRP A 174 8.37 -9.38 12.35
N TYR A 175 7.36 -8.66 11.90
CA TYR A 175 7.20 -7.22 12.17
C TYR A 175 5.98 -6.98 13.05
N LEU A 176 6.09 -6.03 13.97
CA LEU A 176 4.98 -5.51 14.76
C LEU A 176 4.59 -4.12 14.24
N PRO A 177 3.56 -4.00 13.40
CA PRO A 177 3.04 -2.72 12.96
C PRO A 177 2.26 -2.04 14.08
N LYS A 178 2.55 -0.78 14.32
CA LYS A 178 1.82 0.08 15.24
C LYS A 178 1.25 1.27 14.48
N LEU A 179 -0.06 1.41 14.47
CA LEU A 179 -0.69 2.59 13.86
C LEU A 179 -0.27 3.84 14.62
N ILE A 180 0.33 4.81 13.92
CA ILE A 180 0.74 6.10 14.51
C ILE A 180 -0.09 7.27 14.00
N ASP A 181 -0.68 7.15 12.81
CA ASP A 181 -1.57 8.18 12.28
C ASP A 181 -2.54 7.60 11.24
N VAL A 182 -3.71 8.21 11.14
CA VAL A 182 -4.68 7.95 10.07
C VAL A 182 -5.37 9.23 9.65
N VAL A 183 -5.37 9.51 8.35
CA VAL A 183 -6.14 10.59 7.75
C VAL A 183 -7.26 9.99 6.91
N LYS A 184 -8.48 10.42 7.22
CA LYS A 184 -9.70 9.97 6.54
C LYS A 184 -10.14 11.05 5.55
N ILE A 185 -9.81 10.83 4.29
CA ILE A 185 -10.16 11.72 3.18
C ILE A 185 -11.11 10.92 2.30
N LYS A 186 -12.36 11.35 2.15
CA LYS A 186 -13.28 10.65 1.24
C LYS A 186 -12.81 10.84 -0.21
N PRO A 187 -12.64 9.79 -1.02
CA PRO A 187 -13.01 8.38 -0.79
C PRO A 187 -11.88 7.47 -0.29
N ILE A 188 -10.80 8.03 0.23
CA ILE A 188 -9.62 7.26 0.67
C ILE A 188 -9.31 7.51 2.14
N TRP A 189 -8.73 6.49 2.79
CA TRP A 189 -8.08 6.62 4.10
C TRP A 189 -6.60 6.34 3.94
N ARG A 190 -5.78 7.11 4.62
CA ARG A 190 -4.33 6.94 4.56
C ARG A 190 -3.79 6.65 5.96
N TYR A 191 -3.27 5.45 6.09
CA TYR A 191 -2.74 4.89 7.33
C TYR A 191 -1.23 5.01 7.35
N VAL A 192 -0.67 5.25 8.54
CA VAL A 192 0.77 5.25 8.76
C VAL A 192 1.09 4.35 9.93
N PHE A 193 1.91 3.35 9.68
CA PHE A 193 2.35 2.38 10.67
C PHE A 193 3.85 2.51 10.91
N GLU A 194 4.26 2.61 12.18
CA GLU A 194 5.62 2.31 12.58
C GLU A 194 5.75 0.78 12.69
N CYS A 195 6.71 0.20 11.97
CA CYS A 195 6.91 -1.23 11.90
C CYS A 195 8.27 -1.59 12.52
N GLU A 196 8.26 -2.40 13.56
CA GLU A 196 9.47 -2.84 14.23
C GLU A 196 9.63 -4.35 14.10
N ARG A 197 10.84 -4.79 13.72
CA ARG A 197 11.14 -6.21 13.61
C ARG A 197 11.29 -6.82 14.99
N VAL A 198 10.48 -7.83 15.28
CA VAL A 198 10.47 -8.53 16.57
C VAL A 198 11.35 -9.76 16.51
N LYS A 199 12.06 -10.04 17.60
CA LYS A 199 12.86 -11.24 17.72
C LYS A 199 12.00 -12.39 18.23
N ALA A 200 12.21 -13.60 17.70
CA ALA A 200 11.48 -14.81 18.12
C ALA A 200 11.52 -15.04 19.64
N THR A 201 12.59 -14.64 20.30
CA THR A 201 12.78 -14.77 21.76
C THR A 201 11.82 -13.89 22.56
N GLU A 202 11.31 -12.80 22.00
CA GLU A 202 10.39 -11.89 22.71
C GLU A 202 8.97 -12.47 22.79
N PHE A 203 8.57 -13.31 21.84
CA PHE A 203 7.28 -14.01 21.86
C PHE A 203 7.24 -15.20 22.85
N CYS A 204 8.38 -15.80 23.14
CA CYS A 204 8.44 -16.96 24.04
C CYS A 204 8.48 -16.58 25.52
N SER A 205 8.79 -15.34 25.87
CA SER A 205 8.97 -14.91 27.27
C SER A 205 7.67 -14.70 28.05
N THR A 206 6.51 -14.68 27.37
CA THR A 206 5.22 -14.50 28.06
C THR A 206 4.65 -15.78 28.69
N LYS A 207 5.25 -16.96 28.46
CA LYS A 207 4.78 -18.23 29.04
C LYS A 207 5.24 -18.50 30.48
N ASN A 208 6.10 -17.66 31.06
CA ASN A 208 6.67 -17.88 32.41
C ASN A 208 6.26 -16.82 33.44
N ARG A 209 5.11 -16.16 33.28
CA ARG A 209 4.52 -15.41 34.40
C ARG A 209 3.34 -16.22 34.95
N LYS A 210 3.66 -17.15 35.85
CA LYS A 210 2.74 -17.69 36.85
C LYS A 210 2.65 -16.74 38.02
#